data_6f4e41edc5beaf65915bc527025862b3
#
_entry.id   6f4e41edc5beaf65915bc527025862b3
#
_cell.length_a   1.000
_cell.length_b   1.000
_cell.length_c   1.000
_cell.angle_alpha   90.00
_cell.angle_beta   90.00
_cell.angle_gamma   90.00
#
_symmetry.space_group_name_H-M   'P 1'
#
loop_
_entity.id
_entity.type
_entity.pdbx_description
1 polymer ?
#
loop_
_entity_poly.entity_id
_entity_poly.type
_entity_poly.pdbx_seq_one_letter_code
_entity_poly.pdbx_strand_id
1 'polypeptide(L)'
;MKSKDVQIKTGLTRKAIEYYESLGLITPSRTENGYRNYSKEDISKLSRIGMYRKLGLNISEISQILVSEDRKKIISNIIRDREIHKKIDNKKLNLLRRFLEGSLLEDGYSSFSEIEEELFSIEAQKSIYECLSDKFPGYLGQMFFLNYAPFLQGRLQTDEQKEAFSQLVVFLDNLKNPPFTEEEKQILINVPEEI
;
A
#
# COMPACT_ATOMS: atom_id res chain seq x y z
N MET A 1 31.02 1.18 -8.77
CA MET A 1 31.26 0.58 -7.42
C MET A 1 30.70 -0.84 -7.42
N LYS A 2 31.34 -1.79 -6.71
CA LYS A 2 30.85 -3.19 -6.65
C LYS A 2 29.68 -3.34 -5.67
N SER A 3 28.84 -4.37 -5.86
CA SER A 3 27.62 -4.61 -5.08
C SER A 3 27.84 -4.65 -3.55
N LYS A 4 28.94 -5.27 -3.08
CA LYS A 4 29.26 -5.36 -1.64
C LYS A 4 29.52 -3.97 -1.03
N ASP A 5 30.21 -3.10 -1.74
CA ASP A 5 30.51 -1.75 -1.27
C ASP A 5 29.24 -0.87 -1.22
N VAL A 6 28.32 -1.10 -2.17
CA VAL A 6 27.02 -0.43 -2.21
C VAL A 6 26.17 -0.82 -1.02
N GLN A 7 26.12 -2.12 -0.67
CA GLN A 7 25.39 -2.61 0.50
C GLN A 7 25.89 -1.93 1.80
N ILE A 8 27.21 -1.88 1.98
CA ILE A 8 27.82 -1.22 3.15
C ILE A 8 27.44 0.26 3.19
N LYS A 9 27.52 0.94 2.05
CA LYS A 9 27.28 2.39 1.97
C LYS A 9 25.83 2.78 2.12
N THR A 10 24.89 1.97 1.64
CA THR A 10 23.46 2.27 1.64
C THR A 10 22.70 1.61 2.78
N GLY A 11 23.29 0.60 3.42
CA GLY A 11 22.63 -0.23 4.43
C GLY A 11 21.55 -1.16 3.86
N LEU A 12 21.48 -1.30 2.54
CA LEU A 12 20.49 -2.14 1.87
C LEU A 12 21.03 -3.55 1.68
N THR A 13 20.14 -4.55 1.74
CA THR A 13 20.50 -5.93 1.42
C THR A 13 20.71 -6.09 -0.08
N ARG A 14 21.46 -7.12 -0.48
CA ARG A 14 21.65 -7.47 -1.90
C ARG A 14 20.30 -7.70 -2.61
N LYS A 15 19.39 -8.43 -1.97
CA LYS A 15 18.05 -8.71 -2.52
C LYS A 15 17.26 -7.43 -2.76
N ALA A 16 17.29 -6.48 -1.81
CA ALA A 16 16.62 -5.20 -1.97
C ALA A 16 17.18 -4.39 -3.16
N ILE A 17 18.51 -4.37 -3.33
CA ILE A 17 19.14 -3.67 -4.46
C ILE A 17 18.75 -4.32 -5.80
N GLU A 18 18.77 -5.66 -5.88
CA GLU A 18 18.35 -6.42 -7.07
C GLU A 18 16.86 -6.19 -7.38
N TYR A 19 16.02 -6.08 -6.37
CA TYR A 19 14.61 -5.74 -6.51
C TYR A 19 14.40 -4.33 -7.06
N TYR A 20 15.13 -3.32 -6.56
CA TYR A 20 15.03 -1.96 -7.10
C TYR A 20 15.58 -1.84 -8.52
N GLU A 21 16.56 -2.66 -8.88
CA GLU A 21 17.04 -2.80 -10.27
C GLU A 21 15.94 -3.40 -11.16
N SER A 22 15.27 -4.47 -10.73
CA SER A 22 14.17 -5.09 -11.49
C SER A 22 12.98 -4.17 -11.73
N LEU A 23 12.75 -3.23 -10.83
CA LEU A 23 11.73 -2.18 -10.97
C LEU A 23 12.19 -0.98 -11.82
N GLY A 24 13.42 -0.99 -12.31
CA GLY A 24 13.97 0.11 -13.11
C GLY A 24 14.28 1.39 -12.32
N LEU A 25 14.23 1.36 -10.98
CA LEU A 25 14.55 2.52 -10.13
C LEU A 25 16.03 2.88 -10.19
N ILE A 26 16.88 1.90 -10.46
CA ILE A 26 18.31 2.05 -10.75
C ILE A 26 18.68 1.21 -11.96
N THR A 27 19.71 1.64 -12.68
CA THR A 27 20.18 0.95 -13.90
C THR A 27 21.72 0.85 -13.90
N PRO A 28 22.29 -0.03 -13.06
CA PRO A 28 23.73 -0.15 -12.99
C PRO A 28 24.30 -0.68 -14.31
N SER A 29 25.43 -0.14 -14.74
CA SER A 29 26.15 -0.67 -15.89
C SER A 29 26.74 -2.05 -15.59
N ARG A 30 27.08 -2.82 -16.63
CA ARG A 30 27.81 -4.07 -16.48
C ARG A 30 29.24 -3.92 -16.99
N THR A 31 30.18 -4.51 -16.27
CA THR A 31 31.57 -4.63 -16.71
C THR A 31 31.67 -5.68 -17.83
N GLU A 32 32.80 -5.73 -18.56
CA GLU A 32 33.09 -6.75 -19.56
C GLU A 32 32.92 -8.18 -19.03
N ASN A 33 33.21 -8.40 -17.75
CA ASN A 33 33.04 -9.68 -17.05
C ASN A 33 31.60 -9.89 -16.50
N GLY A 34 30.61 -9.10 -16.92
CA GLY A 34 29.21 -9.25 -16.54
C GLY A 34 28.83 -8.77 -15.13
N TYR A 35 29.78 -8.29 -14.32
CA TYR A 35 29.49 -7.80 -12.98
C TYR A 35 28.81 -6.43 -13.00
N ARG A 36 27.89 -6.20 -12.05
CA ARG A 36 27.23 -4.91 -11.85
C ARG A 36 28.21 -3.84 -11.40
N ASN A 37 28.16 -2.68 -12.02
CA ASN A 37 28.95 -1.50 -11.68
C ASN A 37 28.03 -0.31 -11.42
N TYR A 38 27.88 0.05 -10.16
CA TYR A 38 26.99 1.12 -9.69
C TYR A 38 27.67 2.47 -9.79
N SER A 39 26.99 3.42 -10.43
CA SER A 39 27.40 4.83 -10.51
C SER A 39 27.22 5.55 -9.17
N LYS A 40 27.74 6.79 -9.08
CA LYS A 40 27.46 7.67 -7.92
C LYS A 40 25.97 8.02 -7.85
N GLU A 41 25.33 8.13 -8.99
CA GLU A 41 23.90 8.42 -9.09
C GLU A 41 23.05 7.26 -8.59
N ASP A 42 23.36 6.02 -8.99
CA ASP A 42 22.67 4.82 -8.48
C ASP A 42 22.75 4.75 -6.96
N ILE A 43 23.94 5.00 -6.39
CA ILE A 43 24.13 4.99 -4.95
C ILE A 43 23.30 6.08 -4.27
N SER A 44 23.26 7.28 -4.85
CA SER A 44 22.43 8.37 -4.33
C SER A 44 20.94 8.03 -4.38
N LYS A 45 20.46 7.39 -5.46
CA LYS A 45 19.09 6.90 -5.58
C LYS A 45 18.80 5.84 -4.54
N LEU A 46 19.66 4.83 -4.40
CA LEU A 46 19.52 3.76 -3.39
C LEU A 46 19.49 4.31 -1.96
N SER A 47 20.36 5.27 -1.65
CA SER A 47 20.36 5.90 -0.31
C SER A 47 19.04 6.65 -0.04
N ARG A 48 18.49 7.34 -1.03
CA ARG A 48 17.18 7.99 -0.93
C ARG A 48 16.05 6.99 -0.76
N ILE A 49 16.05 5.91 -1.54
CA ILE A 49 15.07 4.81 -1.40
C ILE A 49 15.13 4.25 0.02
N GLY A 50 16.32 3.92 0.53
CA GLY A 50 16.49 3.41 1.89
C GLY A 50 15.99 4.38 2.97
N MET A 51 16.19 5.68 2.79
CA MET A 51 15.63 6.71 3.69
C MET A 51 14.10 6.74 3.63
N TYR A 52 13.50 6.75 2.45
CA TYR A 52 12.06 6.76 2.29
C TYR A 52 11.41 5.49 2.86
N ARG A 53 12.02 4.32 2.67
CA ARG A 53 11.57 3.06 3.30
C ARG A 53 11.57 3.15 4.82
N LYS A 54 12.61 3.73 5.44
CA LYS A 54 12.66 3.96 6.90
C LYS A 54 11.57 4.92 7.39
N LEU A 55 11.08 5.82 6.53
CA LEU A 55 9.92 6.68 6.81
C LEU A 55 8.59 5.95 6.56
N GLY A 56 8.62 4.66 6.20
CA GLY A 56 7.44 3.84 5.96
C GLY A 56 6.77 4.11 4.61
N LEU A 57 7.47 4.71 3.63
CA LEU A 57 6.92 4.87 2.28
C LEU A 57 6.96 3.53 1.55
N ASN A 58 5.88 3.21 0.84
CA ASN A 58 5.84 2.06 -0.04
C ASN A 58 6.60 2.32 -1.36
N ILE A 59 6.82 1.28 -2.14
CA ILE A 59 7.61 1.39 -3.38
C ILE A 59 6.94 2.27 -4.44
N SER A 60 5.62 2.23 -4.52
CA SER A 60 4.85 3.07 -5.45
C SER A 60 5.02 4.55 -5.13
N GLU A 61 4.88 4.94 -3.86
CA GLU A 61 5.11 6.31 -3.37
C GLU A 61 6.56 6.76 -3.68
N ILE A 62 7.53 5.89 -3.41
CA ILE A 62 8.95 6.18 -3.67
C ILE A 62 9.19 6.37 -5.18
N SER A 63 8.64 5.51 -6.02
CA SER A 63 8.75 5.62 -7.48
C SER A 63 8.18 6.96 -7.97
N GLN A 64 7.00 7.34 -7.52
CA GLN A 64 6.38 8.62 -7.86
C GLN A 64 7.27 9.82 -7.44
N ILE A 65 7.83 9.78 -6.24
CA ILE A 65 8.74 10.84 -5.75
C ILE A 65 10.02 10.93 -6.60
N LEU A 66 10.57 9.78 -7.02
CA LEU A 66 11.82 9.76 -7.78
C LEU A 66 11.66 10.25 -9.22
N VAL A 67 10.49 9.99 -9.84
CA VAL A 67 10.20 10.35 -11.24
C VAL A 67 9.63 11.76 -11.37
N SER A 68 8.89 12.23 -10.36
CA SER A 68 8.20 13.52 -10.42
C SER A 68 9.16 14.72 -10.38
N GLU A 69 8.86 15.73 -11.19
CA GLU A 69 9.48 17.06 -11.10
C GLU A 69 8.99 17.81 -9.85
N ASP A 70 7.72 17.65 -9.49
CA ASP A 70 7.12 18.28 -8.29
C ASP A 70 7.04 17.29 -7.10
N ARG A 71 8.21 16.96 -6.58
CA ARG A 71 8.35 16.08 -5.40
C ARG A 71 7.64 16.60 -4.15
N LYS A 72 7.59 17.94 -4.00
CA LYS A 72 6.92 18.56 -2.84
C LYS A 72 5.42 18.25 -2.83
N LYS A 73 4.78 18.34 -3.99
CA LYS A 73 3.36 18.04 -4.15
C LYS A 73 3.07 16.57 -3.82
N ILE A 74 3.89 15.65 -4.34
CA ILE A 74 3.73 14.20 -4.04
C ILE A 74 3.85 13.94 -2.54
N ILE A 75 4.91 14.45 -1.90
CA ILE A 75 5.12 14.28 -0.45
C ILE A 75 3.98 14.91 0.35
N SER A 76 3.48 16.08 -0.05
CA SER A 76 2.34 16.73 0.62
C SER A 76 1.06 15.88 0.52
N ASN A 77 0.82 15.24 -0.61
CA ASN A 77 -0.31 14.32 -0.77
C ASN A 77 -0.17 13.11 0.16
N ILE A 78 1.02 12.48 0.19
CA ILE A 78 1.30 11.34 1.08
C ILE A 78 1.08 11.73 2.56
N ILE A 79 1.57 12.90 2.98
CA ILE A 79 1.37 13.38 4.36
C ILE A 79 -0.12 13.55 4.65
N ARG A 80 -0.85 14.22 3.77
CA ARG A 80 -2.30 14.43 3.94
C ARG A 80 -3.05 13.10 4.06
N ASP A 81 -2.74 12.14 3.23
CA ASP A 81 -3.39 10.84 3.24
C ASP A 81 -3.10 10.10 4.56
N ARG A 82 -1.84 10.09 5.02
CA ARG A 82 -1.47 9.51 6.33
C ARG A 82 -2.13 10.22 7.52
N GLU A 83 -2.31 11.54 7.46
CA GLU A 83 -3.04 12.28 8.49
C GLU A 83 -4.52 11.88 8.56
N ILE A 84 -5.13 11.61 7.39
CA ILE A 84 -6.51 11.11 7.30
C ILE A 84 -6.58 9.71 7.92
N HIS A 85 -5.68 8.79 7.53
CA HIS A 85 -5.63 7.43 8.10
C HIS A 85 -5.45 7.46 9.62
N LYS A 86 -4.52 8.27 10.11
CA LYS A 86 -4.32 8.45 11.55
C LYS A 86 -5.57 8.93 12.27
N LYS A 87 -6.36 9.83 11.67
CA LYS A 87 -7.64 10.28 12.25
C LYS A 87 -8.66 9.13 12.29
N ILE A 88 -8.73 8.33 11.24
CA ILE A 88 -9.59 7.14 11.16
C ILE A 88 -9.20 6.13 12.24
N ASP A 89 -7.92 5.80 12.35
CA ASP A 89 -7.42 4.85 13.34
C ASP A 89 -7.68 5.32 14.78
N ASN A 90 -7.50 6.62 15.04
CA ASN A 90 -7.81 7.20 16.35
C ASN A 90 -9.31 7.09 16.68
N LYS A 91 -10.21 7.29 15.72
CA LYS A 91 -11.65 7.10 15.92
C LYS A 91 -11.97 5.64 16.23
N LYS A 92 -11.45 4.69 15.46
CA LYS A 92 -11.61 3.25 15.72
C LYS A 92 -11.08 2.86 17.09
N LEU A 93 -9.92 3.38 17.47
CA LEU A 93 -9.33 3.13 18.78
C LEU A 93 -10.20 3.66 19.91
N ASN A 94 -10.83 4.82 19.73
CA ASN A 94 -11.78 5.37 20.72
C ASN A 94 -13.04 4.50 20.85
N LEU A 95 -13.57 3.97 19.73
CA LEU A 95 -14.67 3.00 19.77
C LEU A 95 -14.29 1.75 20.59
N LEU A 96 -13.11 1.19 20.34
CA LEU A 96 -12.61 0.03 21.11
C LEU A 96 -12.45 0.34 22.60
N ARG A 97 -12.01 1.55 22.98
CA ARG A 97 -11.94 1.95 24.40
C ARG A 97 -13.34 2.01 25.04
N ARG A 98 -14.34 2.53 24.33
CA ARG A 98 -15.73 2.54 24.79
C ARG A 98 -16.25 1.12 25.05
N PHE A 99 -15.89 0.14 24.23
CA PHE A 99 -16.17 -1.27 24.49
C PHE A 99 -15.49 -1.78 25.77
N LEU A 100 -14.22 -1.45 25.98
CA LEU A 100 -13.46 -1.89 27.15
C LEU A 100 -14.03 -1.30 28.45
N GLU A 101 -14.52 -0.06 28.42
CA GLU A 101 -15.09 0.65 29.57
C GLU A 101 -16.50 0.15 29.96
N GLY A 102 -17.04 -0.87 29.26
CA GLY A 102 -18.32 -1.51 29.58
C GLY A 102 -19.55 -0.73 29.15
N SER A 103 -19.41 0.53 28.73
CA SER A 103 -20.53 1.39 28.34
C SER A 103 -21.33 0.88 27.13
N LEU A 104 -20.82 -0.10 26.41
CA LEU A 104 -21.42 -0.66 25.20
C LEU A 104 -21.87 -2.13 25.35
N LEU A 105 -21.51 -2.79 26.48
CA LEU A 105 -21.85 -4.20 26.70
C LEU A 105 -23.17 -4.37 27.49
N GLU A 106 -23.59 -3.33 28.22
CA GLU A 106 -24.74 -3.42 29.14
C GLU A 106 -26.07 -2.94 28.55
N ASP A 107 -26.08 -2.12 27.49
CA ASP A 107 -27.28 -1.42 27.01
C ASP A 107 -27.87 -1.91 25.67
N GLY A 108 -27.74 -3.15 25.30
CA GLY A 108 -28.54 -3.72 24.22
C GLY A 108 -28.41 -3.05 22.83
N TYR A 109 -29.38 -3.31 21.97
CA TYR A 109 -29.40 -2.95 20.52
C TYR A 109 -29.23 -1.46 20.16
N SER A 110 -29.55 -0.52 21.03
CA SER A 110 -29.44 0.92 20.72
C SER A 110 -27.99 1.40 20.61
N SER A 111 -27.10 0.83 21.41
CA SER A 111 -25.67 1.18 21.31
C SER A 111 -24.97 0.58 20.09
N PHE A 112 -25.46 -0.53 19.55
CA PHE A 112 -24.90 -1.09 18.30
C PHE A 112 -25.24 -0.23 17.08
N SER A 113 -26.47 0.32 16.98
CA SER A 113 -26.84 1.17 15.86
C SER A 113 -26.05 2.48 15.83
N GLU A 114 -25.77 3.08 17.00
CA GLU A 114 -24.92 4.27 17.10
C GLU A 114 -23.48 3.98 16.63
N ILE A 115 -22.94 2.82 17.00
CA ILE A 115 -21.61 2.39 16.56
C ILE A 115 -21.58 2.13 15.07
N GLU A 116 -22.61 1.48 14.53
CA GLU A 116 -22.74 1.23 13.09
C GLU A 116 -22.77 2.54 12.30
N GLU A 117 -23.53 3.55 12.76
CA GLU A 117 -23.55 4.87 12.15
C GLU A 117 -22.18 5.56 12.21
N GLU A 118 -21.50 5.48 13.37
CA GLU A 118 -20.16 6.05 13.53
C GLU A 118 -19.13 5.32 12.66
N LEU A 119 -19.16 3.98 12.59
CA LEU A 119 -18.34 3.17 11.70
C LEU A 119 -18.62 3.49 10.23
N PHE A 120 -19.88 3.62 9.84
CA PHE A 120 -20.25 4.02 8.49
C PHE A 120 -19.66 5.39 8.13
N SER A 121 -19.73 6.37 9.05
CA SER A 121 -19.13 7.69 8.86
C SER A 121 -17.60 7.64 8.72
N ILE A 122 -16.96 6.70 9.39
CA ILE A 122 -15.52 6.45 9.31
C ILE A 122 -15.18 5.80 7.97
N GLU A 123 -15.96 4.79 7.57
CA GLU A 123 -15.74 4.08 6.31
C GLU A 123 -15.96 4.94 5.07
N ALA A 124 -16.89 5.89 5.12
CA ALA A 124 -17.10 6.87 4.05
C ALA A 124 -15.86 7.76 3.79
N GLN A 125 -14.89 7.79 4.70
CA GLN A 125 -13.63 8.52 4.53
C GLN A 125 -12.54 7.68 3.87
N LYS A 126 -12.72 6.37 3.75
CA LYS A 126 -11.78 5.47 3.08
C LYS A 126 -11.71 5.71 1.57
N SER A 127 -10.56 5.43 0.99
CA SER A 127 -10.44 5.31 -0.47
C SER A 127 -11.15 4.04 -0.98
N ILE A 128 -11.46 4.01 -2.25
CA ILE A 128 -12.01 2.82 -2.92
C ILE A 128 -11.03 1.63 -2.76
N TYR A 129 -9.74 1.91 -2.85
CA TYR A 129 -8.68 0.92 -2.62
C TYR A 129 -8.81 0.25 -1.26
N GLU A 130 -8.92 1.03 -0.18
CA GLU A 130 -9.05 0.49 1.18
C GLU A 130 -10.34 -0.29 1.38
N CYS A 131 -11.46 0.23 0.84
CA CYS A 131 -12.74 -0.47 0.90
C CYS A 131 -12.70 -1.84 0.19
N LEU A 132 -11.98 -1.94 -0.93
CA LEU A 132 -11.77 -3.20 -1.64
C LEU A 132 -10.77 -4.11 -0.93
N SER A 133 -9.68 -3.56 -0.39
CA SER A 133 -8.67 -4.34 0.34
C SER A 133 -9.24 -5.03 1.56
N ASP A 134 -10.13 -4.35 2.30
CA ASP A 134 -10.82 -4.93 3.45
C ASP A 134 -11.74 -6.10 3.05
N LYS A 135 -12.35 -6.05 1.85
CA LYS A 135 -13.28 -7.08 1.36
C LYS A 135 -12.57 -8.24 0.68
N PHE A 136 -11.43 -7.98 0.05
CA PHE A 136 -10.67 -8.96 -0.72
C PHE A 136 -9.21 -9.04 -0.24
N PRO A 137 -8.96 -9.52 1.00
CA PRO A 137 -7.61 -9.58 1.57
C PRO A 137 -6.73 -10.68 0.94
N GLY A 138 -7.32 -11.55 0.11
CA GLY A 138 -6.62 -12.68 -0.48
C GLY A 138 -5.97 -12.38 -1.83
N TYR A 139 -5.53 -13.44 -2.48
CA TYR A 139 -4.82 -13.47 -3.76
C TYR A 139 -5.48 -12.67 -4.88
N LEU A 140 -6.80 -12.82 -5.03
CA LEU A 140 -7.57 -12.13 -6.05
C LEU A 140 -7.48 -10.61 -5.86
N GLY A 141 -7.60 -10.18 -4.60
CA GLY A 141 -7.45 -8.76 -4.25
C GLY A 141 -6.06 -8.24 -4.58
N GLN A 142 -5.01 -8.96 -4.21
CA GLN A 142 -3.62 -8.55 -4.49
C GLN A 142 -3.35 -8.42 -5.99
N MET A 143 -3.78 -9.37 -6.81
CA MET A 143 -3.67 -9.28 -8.27
C MET A 143 -4.43 -8.07 -8.84
N PHE A 144 -5.64 -7.84 -8.35
CA PHE A 144 -6.43 -6.70 -8.78
C PHE A 144 -5.73 -5.39 -8.42
N PHE A 145 -5.22 -5.28 -7.20
CA PHE A 145 -4.54 -4.08 -6.72
C PHE A 145 -3.23 -3.80 -7.44
N LEU A 146 -2.44 -4.81 -7.80
CA LEU A 146 -1.23 -4.63 -8.61
C LEU A 146 -1.47 -3.87 -9.91
N ASN A 147 -2.64 -4.08 -10.54
CA ASN A 147 -2.96 -3.49 -11.82
C ASN A 147 -3.78 -2.19 -11.70
N TYR A 148 -4.63 -2.08 -10.69
CA TYR A 148 -5.65 -1.02 -10.61
C TYR A 148 -5.47 -0.04 -9.45
N ALA A 149 -4.55 -0.27 -8.51
CA ALA A 149 -4.33 0.59 -7.35
C ALA A 149 -4.22 2.10 -7.68
N PRO A 150 -3.56 2.54 -8.76
CA PRO A 150 -3.49 3.97 -9.10
C PRO A 150 -4.85 4.61 -9.37
N PHE A 151 -5.84 3.83 -9.82
CA PHE A 151 -7.20 4.29 -10.17
C PHE A 151 -8.16 4.26 -8.98
N LEU A 152 -7.79 3.58 -7.89
CA LEU A 152 -8.64 3.34 -6.73
C LEU A 152 -8.40 4.32 -5.57
N GLN A 153 -7.60 5.36 -5.79
CA GLN A 153 -7.26 6.35 -4.75
C GLN A 153 -8.40 7.34 -4.46
N GLY A 154 -9.46 7.34 -5.26
CA GLY A 154 -10.65 8.14 -5.04
C GLY A 154 -11.49 7.64 -3.85
N ARG A 155 -12.51 8.43 -3.47
CA ARG A 155 -13.49 8.08 -2.45
C ARG A 155 -14.86 7.95 -3.07
N LEU A 156 -15.72 7.15 -2.45
CA LEU A 156 -17.12 7.03 -2.85
C LEU A 156 -17.88 8.24 -2.32
N GLN A 157 -18.12 9.22 -3.19
CA GLN A 157 -18.76 10.49 -2.82
C GLN A 157 -20.23 10.56 -3.23
N THR A 158 -20.58 9.94 -4.36
CA THR A 158 -21.95 9.96 -4.89
C THR A 158 -22.64 8.60 -4.75
N ASP A 159 -23.95 8.59 -4.75
CA ASP A 159 -24.73 7.35 -4.64
C ASP A 159 -24.52 6.46 -5.86
N GLU A 160 -24.33 7.05 -7.05
CA GLU A 160 -23.97 6.32 -8.27
C GLU A 160 -22.62 5.60 -8.13
N GLN A 161 -21.64 6.26 -7.50
CA GLN A 161 -20.33 5.64 -7.23
C GLN A 161 -20.44 4.49 -6.21
N LYS A 162 -21.28 4.64 -5.18
CA LYS A 162 -21.55 3.59 -4.19
C LYS A 162 -22.23 2.39 -4.83
N GLU A 163 -23.20 2.63 -5.72
CA GLU A 163 -23.88 1.57 -6.46
C GLU A 163 -22.92 0.84 -7.40
N ALA A 164 -22.13 1.56 -8.19
CA ALA A 164 -21.10 0.99 -9.05
C ALA A 164 -20.06 0.19 -8.25
N PHE A 165 -19.67 0.68 -7.09
CA PHE A 165 -18.78 -0.03 -6.17
C PHE A 165 -19.41 -1.34 -5.66
N SER A 166 -20.69 -1.31 -5.28
CA SER A 166 -21.41 -2.50 -4.85
C SER A 166 -21.49 -3.55 -5.96
N GLN A 167 -21.75 -3.12 -7.19
CA GLN A 167 -21.75 -4.00 -8.36
C GLN A 167 -20.37 -4.60 -8.63
N LEU A 168 -19.30 -3.81 -8.49
CA LEU A 168 -17.92 -4.27 -8.60
C LEU A 168 -17.59 -5.33 -7.52
N VAL A 169 -17.99 -5.09 -6.28
CA VAL A 169 -17.80 -6.06 -5.17
C VAL A 169 -18.50 -7.39 -5.49
N VAL A 170 -19.77 -7.34 -5.92
CA VAL A 170 -20.53 -8.53 -6.30
C VAL A 170 -19.88 -9.26 -7.49
N PHE A 171 -19.40 -8.50 -8.47
CA PHE A 171 -18.69 -9.09 -9.61
C PHE A 171 -17.40 -9.80 -9.17
N LEU A 172 -16.56 -9.16 -8.35
CA LEU A 172 -15.31 -9.72 -7.86
C LEU A 172 -15.55 -10.95 -6.95
N ASP A 173 -16.59 -10.92 -6.12
CA ASP A 173 -16.95 -12.03 -5.23
C ASP A 173 -17.41 -13.26 -5.99
N ASN A 174 -18.06 -13.07 -7.14
CA ASN A 174 -18.52 -14.13 -8.02
C ASN A 174 -17.45 -14.65 -8.99
N LEU A 175 -16.27 -14.02 -9.06
CA LEU A 175 -15.19 -14.53 -9.88
C LEU A 175 -14.72 -15.88 -9.32
N LYS A 176 -14.77 -16.90 -10.15
CA LYS A 176 -14.10 -18.17 -9.80
C LYS A 176 -12.62 -17.90 -9.67
N ASN A 177 -12.03 -18.27 -8.56
CA ASN A 177 -10.59 -18.18 -8.39
C ASN A 177 -9.91 -18.85 -9.58
N PRO A 178 -9.10 -18.13 -10.37
CA PRO A 178 -8.35 -18.76 -11.44
C PRO A 178 -7.48 -19.86 -10.83
N PRO A 179 -7.28 -20.97 -11.53
CA PRO A 179 -6.41 -22.04 -11.05
C PRO A 179 -4.97 -21.56 -11.09
N PHE A 180 -4.53 -20.93 -10.01
CA PHE A 180 -3.13 -20.58 -9.84
C PHE A 180 -2.31 -21.85 -9.63
N THR A 181 -1.22 -21.96 -10.35
CA THR A 181 -0.18 -22.95 -10.08
C THR A 181 0.45 -22.67 -8.71
N GLU A 182 1.03 -23.69 -8.08
CA GLU A 182 1.72 -23.50 -6.80
C GLU A 182 2.90 -22.51 -6.91
N GLU A 183 3.54 -22.39 -8.08
CA GLU A 183 4.59 -21.41 -8.35
C GLU A 183 4.04 -19.98 -8.37
N GLU A 184 2.91 -19.74 -9.01
CA GLU A 184 2.23 -18.45 -9.02
C GLU A 184 1.75 -18.05 -7.63
N LYS A 185 1.24 -18.99 -6.84
CA LYS A 185 0.87 -18.76 -5.44
C LYS A 185 2.09 -18.36 -4.59
N GLN A 186 3.23 -19.04 -4.79
CA GLN A 186 4.47 -18.72 -4.07
C GLN A 186 5.00 -17.33 -4.43
N ILE A 187 4.89 -16.92 -5.69
CA ILE A 187 5.28 -15.57 -6.13
C ILE A 187 4.43 -14.52 -5.41
N LEU A 188 3.14 -14.74 -5.33
CA LEU A 188 2.18 -13.81 -4.71
C LEU A 188 2.28 -13.80 -3.16
N ILE A 189 2.54 -14.95 -2.49
CA ILE A 189 2.81 -15.01 -1.04
C ILE A 189 4.09 -14.26 -0.67
N ASN A 190 5.07 -14.23 -1.58
CA ASN A 190 6.33 -13.52 -1.36
C ASN A 190 6.29 -12.05 -1.79
N VAL A 191 5.18 -11.54 -2.31
CA VAL A 191 4.94 -10.11 -2.43
C VAL A 191 4.74 -9.59 -1.01
N PRO A 192 5.62 -8.70 -0.50
CA PRO A 192 5.45 -8.12 0.82
C PRO A 192 4.04 -7.50 0.93
N GLU A 193 3.35 -7.69 2.05
CA GLU A 193 2.03 -7.08 2.33
C GLU A 193 2.07 -5.53 2.27
N GLU A 194 3.22 -4.96 1.98
CA GLU A 194 3.51 -3.54 1.84
C GLU A 194 3.70 -3.17 0.35
N ILE A 195 2.63 -3.17 -0.44
CA ILE A 195 2.60 -2.42 -1.70
C ILE A 195 1.83 -1.13 -1.52
#